data_ce69a546040e186d1508e3e471cc2a68
#
_entry.id   ce69a546040e186d1508e3e471cc2a68
#
_cell.length_a   1.000
_cell.length_b   1.000
_cell.length_c   1.000
_cell.angle_alpha   90.00
_cell.angle_beta   90.00
_cell.angle_gamma   90.00
#
_symmetry.space_group_name_H-M   'P 1'
#
loop_
_entity.id
_entity.type
_entity.pdbx_description
1 polymer ?
#
loop_
_entity_poly.entity_id
_entity_poly.type
_entity_poly.pdbx_seq_one_letter_code
_entity_poly.pdbx_strand_id
1 'polypeptide(L)'
;MLRKTLPGLIVAAVLAAPAAAQTADEVIAKSFEARGGLDKLKAVQSVRMTGRMSVGPDDLSMVVEMKRPDKIRVDTTGRGRTAVQAYDGKTAWGILPTGTGRAEVLPTELAKGIAEQADIDGPLVDYGAKGNHVELLGKEKVDGRSTFKLKVARKNGNVEYYFLDARSYLPIRVEGKRTFRGTEIEGEGTIGDYKEAGGFLWPHRLENGAKGMPDKQVITIEKIEINPPIDDARFKMPGAKPADAAKD
;
A
#
# COMPACT_ATOMS: atom_id res chain seq x y z
N MET A 1 -64.19 39.32 38.79
CA MET A 1 -62.77 38.95 39.01
C MET A 1 -62.40 37.81 38.08
N LEU A 2 -61.79 38.07 36.93
CA LEU A 2 -61.40 37.07 35.97
C LEU A 2 -59.89 36.76 36.21
N ARG A 3 -59.57 35.53 36.62
CA ARG A 3 -58.17 35.03 36.71
C ARG A 3 -57.76 34.56 35.34
N LYS A 4 -56.77 35.29 34.72
CA LYS A 4 -56.10 34.87 33.51
C LYS A 4 -55.01 33.84 33.89
N THR A 5 -55.16 32.61 33.46
CA THR A 5 -54.10 31.57 33.50
C THR A 5 -53.20 31.73 32.30
N LEU A 6 -51.87 31.97 32.53
CA LEU A 6 -50.85 31.91 31.50
C LEU A 6 -50.52 30.46 31.20
N PRO A 7 -50.38 30.02 29.93
CA PRO A 7 -49.84 28.74 29.63
C PRO A 7 -48.31 28.75 29.76
N GLY A 8 -47.78 27.87 30.55
CA GLY A 8 -46.35 27.67 30.71
C GLY A 8 -45.74 27.03 29.43
N LEU A 9 -44.76 27.71 28.86
CA LEU A 9 -43.97 27.24 27.73
C LEU A 9 -42.94 26.22 28.23
N ILE A 10 -43.17 24.93 27.96
CA ILE A 10 -42.18 23.87 28.22
C ILE A 10 -41.16 23.89 27.07
N VAL A 11 -39.97 24.44 27.36
CA VAL A 11 -38.83 24.33 26.45
C VAL A 11 -38.19 22.95 26.65
N ALA A 12 -38.44 22.02 25.72
CA ALA A 12 -37.74 20.75 25.65
C ALA A 12 -36.31 20.98 25.18
N ALA A 13 -35.34 20.92 26.07
CA ALA A 13 -33.92 20.93 25.74
C ALA A 13 -33.56 19.58 25.06
N VAL A 14 -33.39 19.59 23.74
CA VAL A 14 -32.84 18.45 23.00
C VAL A 14 -31.35 18.38 23.30
N LEU A 15 -30.97 17.44 24.19
CA LEU A 15 -29.60 17.06 24.44
C LEU A 15 -29.06 16.36 23.16
N ALA A 16 -28.37 17.11 22.32
CA ALA A 16 -27.60 16.53 21.23
C ALA A 16 -26.44 15.73 21.86
N ALA A 17 -26.54 14.41 21.85
CA ALA A 17 -25.43 13.55 22.22
C ALA A 17 -24.25 13.87 21.29
N PRO A 18 -23.01 14.05 21.80
CA PRO A 18 -21.86 14.24 20.95
C PRO A 18 -21.72 13.01 20.05
N ALA A 19 -21.79 13.20 18.74
CA ALA A 19 -21.45 12.15 17.79
C ALA A 19 -20.01 11.72 18.11
N ALA A 20 -19.83 10.48 18.55
CA ALA A 20 -18.51 9.93 18.84
C ALA A 20 -17.62 10.15 17.60
N ALA A 21 -16.49 10.82 17.80
CA ALA A 21 -15.55 11.02 16.72
C ALA A 21 -15.06 9.66 16.21
N GLN A 22 -15.10 9.46 14.90
CA GLN A 22 -14.68 8.21 14.27
C GLN A 22 -13.21 7.93 14.59
N THR A 23 -12.88 6.69 14.92
CA THR A 23 -11.51 6.27 15.25
C THR A 23 -10.72 5.81 14.03
N ALA A 24 -9.40 5.70 14.17
CA ALA A 24 -8.54 5.14 13.11
C ALA A 24 -8.95 3.70 12.78
N ASP A 25 -9.22 2.88 13.81
CA ASP A 25 -9.61 1.48 13.66
C ASP A 25 -10.94 1.34 12.91
N GLU A 26 -11.92 2.18 13.20
CA GLU A 26 -13.21 2.17 12.48
C GLU A 26 -13.04 2.54 10.99
N VAL A 27 -12.18 3.52 10.68
CA VAL A 27 -11.90 3.92 9.29
C VAL A 27 -11.18 2.80 8.55
N ILE A 28 -10.20 2.15 9.18
CA ILE A 28 -9.45 1.02 8.62
C ILE A 28 -10.39 -0.18 8.40
N ALA A 29 -11.21 -0.54 9.40
CA ALA A 29 -12.14 -1.65 9.29
C ALA A 29 -13.13 -1.44 8.12
N LYS A 30 -13.71 -0.25 8.00
CA LYS A 30 -14.59 0.10 6.86
C LYS A 30 -13.86 0.08 5.52
N SER A 31 -12.58 0.43 5.48
CA SER A 31 -11.77 0.34 4.26
C SER A 31 -11.61 -1.12 3.80
N PHE A 32 -11.33 -2.03 4.72
CA PHE A 32 -11.23 -3.45 4.37
C PHE A 32 -12.59 -4.05 4.03
N GLU A 33 -13.65 -3.68 4.74
CA GLU A 33 -15.02 -4.07 4.42
C GLU A 33 -15.42 -3.64 3.01
N ALA A 34 -15.18 -2.38 2.66
CA ALA A 34 -15.44 -1.83 1.32
C ALA A 34 -14.64 -2.54 0.21
N ARG A 35 -13.48 -3.11 0.54
CA ARG A 35 -12.64 -3.88 -0.40
C ARG A 35 -13.01 -5.36 -0.49
N GLY A 36 -13.97 -5.85 0.28
CA GLY A 36 -14.44 -7.24 0.25
C GLY A 36 -14.20 -8.03 1.54
N GLY A 37 -13.59 -7.40 2.55
CA GLY A 37 -13.36 -7.96 3.88
C GLY A 37 -11.92 -8.42 4.12
N LEU A 38 -11.46 -8.24 5.35
CA LEU A 38 -10.10 -8.56 5.76
C LEU A 38 -9.79 -10.06 5.67
N ASP A 39 -10.78 -10.92 5.96
CA ASP A 39 -10.61 -12.37 5.93
C ASP A 39 -10.23 -12.87 4.53
N LYS A 40 -10.81 -12.29 3.48
CA LYS A 40 -10.46 -12.63 2.10
C LYS A 40 -9.02 -12.23 1.77
N LEU A 41 -8.58 -11.05 2.23
CA LEU A 41 -7.18 -10.63 2.07
C LEU A 41 -6.23 -11.57 2.82
N LYS A 42 -6.54 -11.92 4.06
CA LYS A 42 -5.71 -12.84 4.88
C LYS A 42 -5.66 -14.27 4.30
N ALA A 43 -6.69 -14.70 3.56
CA ALA A 43 -6.71 -15.98 2.86
C ALA A 43 -5.79 -16.03 1.62
N VAL A 44 -5.36 -14.88 1.11
CA VAL A 44 -4.43 -14.80 -0.04
C VAL A 44 -3.06 -15.32 0.37
N GLN A 45 -2.56 -16.35 -0.30
CA GLN A 45 -1.23 -16.94 -0.06
C GLN A 45 -0.20 -16.47 -1.08
N SER A 46 -0.65 -16.19 -2.31
CA SER A 46 0.19 -15.66 -3.38
C SER A 46 -0.63 -14.76 -4.31
N VAL A 47 0.05 -13.84 -4.97
CA VAL A 47 -0.53 -12.95 -5.98
C VAL A 47 0.43 -12.86 -7.14
N ARG A 48 -0.10 -12.93 -8.37
CA ARG A 48 0.62 -12.52 -9.58
C ARG A 48 -0.13 -11.38 -10.23
N MET A 49 0.57 -10.28 -10.47
CA MET A 49 0.04 -9.12 -11.19
C MET A 49 0.84 -8.96 -12.48
N THR A 50 0.14 -8.77 -13.60
CA THR A 50 0.75 -8.42 -14.87
C THR A 50 0.21 -7.07 -15.33
N GLY A 51 1.05 -6.29 -15.97
CA GLY A 51 0.67 -4.96 -16.42
C GLY A 51 1.83 -4.19 -17.05
N ARG A 52 1.72 -2.90 -17.00
CA ARG A 52 2.68 -1.97 -17.61
C ARG A 52 3.10 -0.90 -16.61
N MET A 53 4.33 -0.45 -16.77
CA MET A 53 4.90 0.65 -15.99
C MET A 53 5.46 1.68 -16.96
N SER A 54 4.93 2.91 -16.94
CA SER A 54 5.43 4.01 -17.74
C SER A 54 6.26 4.94 -16.86
N VAL A 55 7.47 5.27 -17.33
CA VAL A 55 8.40 6.21 -16.67
C VAL A 55 8.96 7.14 -17.74
N GLY A 56 8.52 8.39 -17.75
CA GLY A 56 8.85 9.31 -18.85
C GLY A 56 8.41 8.72 -20.21
N PRO A 57 9.32 8.62 -21.21
CA PRO A 57 9.00 8.06 -22.52
C PRO A 57 9.03 6.52 -22.58
N ASP A 58 9.48 5.87 -21.51
CA ASP A 58 9.62 4.42 -21.49
C ASP A 58 8.33 3.75 -21.00
N ASP A 59 7.90 2.73 -21.77
CA ASP A 59 6.76 1.89 -21.44
C ASP A 59 7.27 0.44 -21.32
N LEU A 60 7.21 -0.09 -20.10
CA LEU A 60 7.78 -1.37 -19.71
C LEU A 60 6.66 -2.35 -19.37
N SER A 61 6.76 -3.59 -19.85
CA SER A 61 5.91 -4.65 -19.29
C SER A 61 6.38 -5.00 -17.88
N MET A 62 5.42 -5.32 -17.00
CA MET A 62 5.69 -5.62 -15.61
C MET A 62 4.99 -6.90 -15.16
N VAL A 63 5.72 -7.73 -14.42
CA VAL A 63 5.18 -8.86 -13.68
C VAL A 63 5.61 -8.73 -12.22
N VAL A 64 4.64 -8.76 -11.31
CA VAL A 64 4.87 -8.80 -9.87
C VAL A 64 4.37 -10.13 -9.35
N GLU A 65 5.21 -10.87 -8.67
CA GLU A 65 4.86 -12.09 -7.96
C GLU A 65 5.10 -11.87 -6.47
N MET A 66 4.09 -12.16 -5.66
CA MET A 66 4.16 -12.07 -4.20
C MET A 66 3.74 -13.40 -3.58
N LYS A 67 4.36 -13.80 -2.50
CA LYS A 67 4.02 -15.01 -1.76
C LYS A 67 4.31 -14.85 -0.27
N ARG A 68 3.36 -15.28 0.57
CA ARG A 68 3.57 -15.25 2.01
C ARG A 68 4.74 -16.13 2.45
N PRO A 69 5.40 -15.80 3.59
CA PRO A 69 5.06 -14.64 4.43
C PRO A 69 5.50 -13.30 3.83
N ASP A 70 6.70 -13.17 3.25
CA ASP A 70 7.29 -11.89 2.84
C ASP A 70 8.19 -12.08 1.62
N LYS A 71 7.64 -12.63 0.53
CA LYS A 71 8.38 -12.83 -0.72
C LYS A 71 7.79 -11.99 -1.83
N ILE A 72 8.66 -11.34 -2.58
CA ILE A 72 8.27 -10.57 -3.77
C ILE A 72 9.32 -10.71 -4.86
N ARG A 73 8.85 -10.69 -6.11
CA ARG A 73 9.66 -10.54 -7.30
C ARG A 73 8.97 -9.60 -8.26
N VAL A 74 9.71 -8.65 -8.78
CA VAL A 74 9.28 -7.68 -9.78
C VAL A 74 10.17 -7.82 -11.00
N ASP A 75 9.60 -8.24 -12.10
CA ASP A 75 10.26 -8.29 -13.41
C ASP A 75 9.72 -7.14 -14.26
N THR A 76 10.60 -6.27 -14.76
CA THR A 76 10.25 -5.19 -15.67
C THR A 76 11.03 -5.35 -16.96
N THR A 77 10.33 -5.38 -18.10
CA THR A 77 10.95 -5.61 -19.40
C THR A 77 10.66 -4.44 -20.35
N GLY A 78 11.72 -3.91 -20.94
CA GLY A 78 11.66 -2.88 -21.98
C GLY A 78 12.89 -2.91 -22.84
N ARG A 79 12.74 -2.52 -24.11
CA ARG A 79 13.84 -2.48 -25.08
C ARG A 79 14.65 -3.79 -25.15
N GLY A 80 13.96 -4.94 -25.00
CA GLY A 80 14.59 -6.27 -25.04
C GLY A 80 15.42 -6.66 -23.82
N ARG A 81 15.36 -5.91 -22.73
CA ARG A 81 16.06 -6.20 -21.46
C ARG A 81 15.07 -6.33 -20.32
N THR A 82 15.34 -7.27 -19.42
CA THR A 82 14.56 -7.46 -18.20
C THR A 82 15.40 -7.06 -16.99
N ALA A 83 14.89 -6.12 -16.20
CA ALA A 83 15.37 -5.87 -14.86
C ALA A 83 14.57 -6.72 -13.87
N VAL A 84 15.24 -7.23 -12.85
CA VAL A 84 14.64 -8.04 -11.79
C VAL A 84 14.96 -7.42 -10.46
N GLN A 85 13.98 -7.34 -9.59
CA GLN A 85 14.17 -7.08 -8.15
C GLN A 85 13.38 -8.14 -7.39
N ALA A 86 13.99 -8.75 -6.39
CA ALA A 86 13.34 -9.78 -5.61
C ALA A 86 13.80 -9.77 -4.15
N TYR A 87 12.93 -10.29 -3.30
CA TYR A 87 13.18 -10.53 -1.89
C TYR A 87 12.62 -11.91 -1.52
N ASP A 88 13.43 -12.76 -0.91
CA ASP A 88 13.08 -14.14 -0.56
C ASP A 88 12.65 -14.32 0.91
N GLY A 89 12.48 -13.20 1.63
CA GLY A 89 12.21 -13.16 3.08
C GLY A 89 13.48 -12.91 3.91
N LYS A 90 14.68 -12.94 3.29
CA LYS A 90 15.97 -12.71 3.95
C LYS A 90 16.89 -11.80 3.14
N THR A 91 17.02 -12.10 1.85
CA THR A 91 17.95 -11.42 0.94
C THR A 91 17.19 -10.70 -0.16
N ALA A 92 17.46 -9.42 -0.30
CA ALA A 92 17.01 -8.62 -1.44
C ALA A 92 18.11 -8.62 -2.51
N TRP A 93 17.75 -8.97 -3.74
CA TRP A 93 18.68 -9.05 -4.86
C TRP A 93 18.04 -8.52 -6.14
N GLY A 94 18.85 -8.27 -7.14
CA GLY A 94 18.34 -7.81 -8.43
C GLY A 94 19.31 -8.02 -9.58
N ILE A 95 18.75 -7.92 -10.80
CA ILE A 95 19.48 -7.77 -12.06
C ILE A 95 19.11 -6.40 -12.58
N LEU A 96 20.02 -5.44 -12.47
CA LEU A 96 19.75 -4.06 -12.83
C LEU A 96 20.11 -3.78 -14.31
N PRO A 97 19.35 -2.93 -15.02
CA PRO A 97 19.56 -2.68 -16.44
C PRO A 97 20.90 -2.02 -16.74
N THR A 98 21.43 -1.26 -15.77
CA THR A 98 22.73 -0.53 -15.87
C THR A 98 23.89 -1.28 -15.24
N GLY A 99 23.64 -2.50 -14.71
CA GLY A 99 24.63 -3.32 -14.04
C GLY A 99 25.35 -4.31 -14.96
N THR A 100 25.98 -5.31 -14.34
CA THR A 100 26.71 -6.39 -15.00
C THR A 100 25.80 -7.37 -15.76
N GLY A 101 24.48 -7.25 -15.63
CA GLY A 101 23.49 -8.21 -16.11
C GLY A 101 23.44 -9.50 -15.26
N ARG A 102 24.15 -9.52 -14.14
CA ARG A 102 24.16 -10.64 -13.18
C ARG A 102 23.30 -10.30 -11.98
N ALA A 103 22.83 -11.33 -11.27
CA ALA A 103 22.14 -11.16 -10.02
C ALA A 103 23.12 -10.71 -8.93
N GLU A 104 22.80 -9.63 -8.26
CA GLU A 104 23.60 -9.04 -7.19
C GLU A 104 22.71 -8.69 -6.00
N VAL A 105 23.25 -8.73 -4.79
CA VAL A 105 22.55 -8.26 -3.59
C VAL A 105 22.29 -6.77 -3.72
N LEU A 106 21.08 -6.33 -3.45
CA LEU A 106 20.71 -4.94 -3.57
C LEU A 106 21.36 -4.08 -2.48
N PRO A 107 21.75 -2.84 -2.79
CA PRO A 107 22.14 -1.85 -1.77
C PRO A 107 21.04 -1.68 -0.72
N THR A 108 21.44 -1.38 0.52
CA THR A 108 20.56 -1.34 1.70
C THR A 108 19.26 -0.56 1.49
N GLU A 109 19.30 0.59 0.83
CA GLU A 109 18.12 1.42 0.62
C GLU A 109 17.12 0.76 -0.35
N LEU A 110 17.61 0.15 -1.44
CA LEU A 110 16.77 -0.60 -2.37
C LEU A 110 16.24 -1.88 -1.73
N ALA A 111 17.08 -2.56 -0.93
CA ALA A 111 16.71 -3.77 -0.19
C ALA A 111 15.56 -3.51 0.78
N LYS A 112 15.61 -2.41 1.55
CA LYS A 112 14.51 -2.01 2.43
C LYS A 112 13.22 -1.77 1.63
N GLY A 113 13.30 -1.04 0.51
CA GLY A 113 12.14 -0.70 -0.31
C GLY A 113 11.44 -1.94 -0.88
N ILE A 114 12.18 -2.92 -1.40
CA ILE A 114 11.57 -4.15 -1.94
C ILE A 114 11.04 -5.06 -0.83
N ALA A 115 11.70 -5.13 0.32
CA ALA A 115 11.22 -5.90 1.46
C ALA A 115 9.91 -5.33 2.04
N GLU A 116 9.75 -4.01 2.08
CA GLU A 116 8.50 -3.38 2.50
C GLU A 116 7.34 -3.69 1.56
N GLN A 117 7.61 -3.83 0.27
CA GLN A 117 6.60 -4.18 -0.74
C GLN A 117 6.20 -5.65 -0.69
N ALA A 118 6.98 -6.52 -0.05
CA ALA A 118 6.69 -7.96 0.06
C ALA A 118 5.49 -8.28 0.95
N ASP A 119 5.06 -7.34 1.79
CA ASP A 119 3.90 -7.49 2.68
C ASP A 119 2.59 -7.36 1.88
N ILE A 120 1.96 -8.51 1.55
CA ILE A 120 0.67 -8.57 0.81
C ILE A 120 -0.43 -7.81 1.56
N ASP A 121 -0.41 -7.84 2.89
CA ASP A 121 -1.45 -7.23 3.72
C ASP A 121 -1.33 -5.70 3.75
N GLY A 122 -0.13 -5.19 3.54
CA GLY A 122 0.18 -3.77 3.65
C GLY A 122 0.24 -3.28 5.11
N PRO A 123 0.55 -2.00 5.31
CA PRO A 123 0.89 -1.48 6.62
C PRO A 123 -0.29 -1.28 7.58
N LEU A 124 -1.52 -1.30 7.09
CA LEU A 124 -2.72 -1.05 7.90
C LEU A 124 -3.30 -2.33 8.52
N VAL A 125 -2.99 -3.51 7.99
CA VAL A 125 -3.42 -4.78 8.57
C VAL A 125 -2.53 -5.11 9.75
N ASP A 126 -3.18 -5.41 10.89
CA ASP A 126 -2.50 -5.79 12.13
C ASP A 126 -1.33 -4.82 12.46
N TYR A 127 -1.54 -3.54 12.19
CA TYR A 127 -0.51 -2.50 12.23
C TYR A 127 0.25 -2.46 13.57
N GLY A 128 -0.44 -2.61 14.69
CA GLY A 128 0.17 -2.66 16.02
C GLY A 128 1.11 -3.85 16.19
N ALA A 129 0.70 -5.06 15.73
CA ALA A 129 1.54 -6.26 15.77
C ALA A 129 2.78 -6.14 14.87
N LYS A 130 2.68 -5.39 13.77
CA LYS A 130 3.81 -5.06 12.89
C LYS A 130 4.74 -3.99 13.47
N GLY A 131 4.37 -3.41 14.63
CA GLY A 131 5.11 -2.32 15.28
C GLY A 131 4.90 -0.96 14.62
N ASN A 132 3.83 -0.80 13.83
CA ASN A 132 3.40 0.48 13.28
C ASN A 132 2.45 1.17 14.26
N HIS A 133 2.33 2.48 14.14
CA HIS A 133 1.34 3.28 14.86
C HIS A 133 0.47 4.03 13.85
N VAL A 134 -0.85 4.00 14.03
CA VAL A 134 -1.80 4.67 13.13
C VAL A 134 -2.65 5.67 13.92
N GLU A 135 -2.76 6.87 13.37
CA GLU A 135 -3.54 7.97 13.95
C GLU A 135 -4.49 8.55 12.89
N LEU A 136 -5.76 8.77 13.25
CA LEU A 136 -6.71 9.51 12.42
C LEU A 136 -6.53 11.01 12.67
N LEU A 137 -6.03 11.74 11.69
CA LEU A 137 -5.84 13.19 11.77
C LEU A 137 -7.11 14.00 11.46
N GLY A 138 -8.20 13.32 11.08
CA GLY A 138 -9.46 13.96 10.72
C GLY A 138 -9.76 13.87 9.22
N LYS A 139 -10.51 14.85 8.71
CA LYS A 139 -10.90 14.92 7.29
C LYS A 139 -10.15 16.03 6.57
N GLU A 140 -9.73 15.73 5.34
CA GLU A 140 -9.06 16.67 4.42
C GLU A 140 -9.64 16.52 3.01
N LYS A 141 -9.58 17.58 2.20
CA LYS A 141 -9.97 17.50 0.79
C LYS A 141 -8.78 17.16 -0.08
N VAL A 142 -8.91 16.12 -0.90
CA VAL A 142 -7.94 15.71 -1.92
C VAL A 142 -8.65 15.72 -3.26
N ASP A 143 -8.18 16.50 -4.20
CA ASP A 143 -8.75 16.67 -5.55
C ASP A 143 -10.28 16.88 -5.52
N GLY A 144 -10.75 17.74 -4.58
CA GLY A 144 -12.15 18.08 -4.37
C GLY A 144 -12.98 17.03 -3.60
N ARG A 145 -12.43 15.84 -3.30
CA ARG A 145 -13.07 14.78 -2.52
C ARG A 145 -12.77 14.93 -1.04
N SER A 146 -13.77 14.73 -0.19
CA SER A 146 -13.55 14.60 1.26
C SER A 146 -12.89 13.25 1.54
N THR A 147 -11.81 13.26 2.30
CA THR A 147 -11.05 12.05 2.67
C THR A 147 -10.83 11.98 4.18
N PHE A 148 -10.67 10.77 4.70
CA PHE A 148 -10.07 10.54 6.02
C PHE A 148 -8.55 10.49 5.85
N LYS A 149 -7.82 11.26 6.65
CA LYS A 149 -6.36 11.27 6.65
C LYS A 149 -5.84 10.45 7.81
N LEU A 150 -5.19 9.34 7.51
CA LEU A 150 -4.49 8.50 8.47
C LEU A 150 -2.98 8.79 8.39
N LYS A 151 -2.36 9.01 9.54
CA LYS A 151 -0.91 9.03 9.68
C LYS A 151 -0.45 7.65 10.11
N VAL A 152 0.47 7.07 9.37
CA VAL A 152 1.07 5.76 9.64
C VAL A 152 2.55 5.95 9.95
N ALA A 153 2.94 5.82 11.21
CA ALA A 153 4.33 5.76 11.61
C ALA A 153 4.79 4.30 11.58
N ARG A 154 5.69 3.98 10.65
CA ARG A 154 6.24 2.65 10.46
C ARG A 154 7.29 2.31 11.52
N LYS A 155 7.45 1.02 11.84
CA LYS A 155 8.50 0.52 12.74
C LYS A 155 9.91 0.99 12.36
N ASN A 156 10.17 1.19 11.08
CA ASN A 156 11.47 1.65 10.56
C ASN A 156 11.69 3.17 10.64
N GLY A 157 10.73 3.91 11.22
CA GLY A 157 10.78 5.36 11.35
C GLY A 157 10.16 6.15 10.19
N ASN A 158 9.79 5.51 9.09
CA ASN A 158 9.10 6.17 7.99
C ASN A 158 7.70 6.63 8.42
N VAL A 159 7.28 7.78 7.92
CA VAL A 159 5.93 8.31 8.13
C VAL A 159 5.22 8.45 6.80
N GLU A 160 4.03 7.86 6.72
CA GLU A 160 3.17 7.90 5.54
C GLU A 160 1.80 8.46 5.93
N TYR A 161 1.15 9.14 4.99
CA TYR A 161 -0.21 9.64 5.14
C TYR A 161 -1.09 8.98 4.09
N TYR A 162 -2.11 8.25 4.55
CA TYR A 162 -3.10 7.60 3.71
C TYR A 162 -4.36 8.45 3.66
N PHE A 163 -4.85 8.72 2.47
CA PHE A 163 -6.10 9.44 2.26
C PHE A 163 -7.14 8.47 1.71
N LEU A 164 -8.16 8.21 2.52
CA LEU A 164 -9.26 7.32 2.17
C LEU A 164 -10.48 8.16 1.83
N ASP A 165 -11.08 7.94 0.66
CA ASP A 165 -12.31 8.63 0.25
C ASP A 165 -13.41 8.45 1.30
N ALA A 166 -14.04 9.54 1.74
CA ALA A 166 -14.96 9.51 2.86
C ALA A 166 -16.31 8.83 2.55
N ARG A 167 -16.60 8.51 1.29
CA ARG A 167 -17.81 7.79 0.87
C ARG A 167 -17.54 6.30 0.66
N SER A 168 -16.48 5.99 -0.09
CA SER A 168 -16.14 4.61 -0.45
C SER A 168 -15.19 3.94 0.55
N TYR A 169 -14.51 4.70 1.41
CA TYR A 169 -13.42 4.26 2.29
C TYR A 169 -12.21 3.66 1.56
N LEU A 170 -12.17 3.74 0.24
CA LEU A 170 -11.03 3.26 -0.55
C LEU A 170 -9.85 4.24 -0.45
N PRO A 171 -8.61 3.77 -0.26
CA PRO A 171 -7.43 4.60 -0.39
C PRO A 171 -7.33 5.22 -1.78
N ILE A 172 -7.15 6.54 -1.87
CA ILE A 172 -7.01 7.25 -3.15
C ILE A 172 -5.67 7.95 -3.31
N ARG A 173 -4.98 8.20 -2.19
CA ARG A 173 -3.66 8.84 -2.19
C ARG A 173 -2.84 8.34 -1.00
N VAL A 174 -1.53 8.24 -1.21
CA VAL A 174 -0.54 8.06 -0.15
C VAL A 174 0.53 9.13 -0.34
N GLU A 175 0.91 9.80 0.74
CA GLU A 175 2.03 10.73 0.77
C GLU A 175 3.03 10.26 1.82
N GLY A 176 4.31 10.57 1.62
CA GLY A 176 5.33 10.19 2.59
C GLY A 176 6.67 10.83 2.28
N LYS A 177 7.57 10.75 3.25
CA LYS A 177 8.94 11.19 3.10
C LYS A 177 9.85 9.99 2.94
N ARG A 178 10.76 10.06 1.98
CA ARG A 178 11.78 9.04 1.73
C ARG A 178 13.14 9.69 1.66
N THR A 179 14.11 9.08 2.31
CA THR A 179 15.51 9.49 2.13
C THR A 179 16.11 8.76 0.95
N PHE A 180 16.54 9.50 -0.05
CA PHE A 180 17.26 8.95 -1.20
C PHE A 180 18.64 9.63 -1.32
N ARG A 181 19.71 8.84 -1.24
CA ARG A 181 21.11 9.32 -1.26
C ARG A 181 21.38 10.46 -0.26
N GLY A 182 20.81 10.33 0.94
CA GLY A 182 20.98 11.34 2.00
C GLY A 182 20.07 12.58 1.87
N THR A 183 19.28 12.69 0.81
CA THR A 183 18.31 13.78 0.62
C THR A 183 16.91 13.31 0.96
N GLU A 184 16.18 14.06 1.79
CA GLU A 184 14.76 13.81 2.06
C GLU A 184 13.94 14.29 0.86
N ILE A 185 13.13 13.39 0.30
CA ILE A 185 12.21 13.67 -0.82
C ILE A 185 10.80 13.38 -0.34
N GLU A 186 9.91 14.35 -0.48
CA GLU A 186 8.48 14.12 -0.32
C GLU A 186 7.95 13.41 -1.57
N GLY A 187 7.37 12.24 -1.37
CA GLY A 187 6.71 11.45 -2.40
C GLY A 187 5.20 11.53 -2.28
N GLU A 188 4.53 11.44 -3.40
CA GLU A 188 3.08 11.23 -3.46
C GLU A 188 2.75 10.09 -4.40
N GLY A 189 1.69 9.34 -4.08
CA GLY A 189 1.13 8.32 -4.93
C GLY A 189 -0.39 8.43 -4.99
N THR A 190 -0.97 8.33 -6.18
CA THR A 190 -2.41 8.17 -6.34
C THR A 190 -2.74 6.70 -6.60
N ILE A 191 -3.89 6.28 -6.11
CA ILE A 191 -4.36 4.89 -6.15
C ILE A 191 -5.79 4.92 -6.70
N GLY A 192 -6.07 4.10 -7.70
CA GLY A 192 -7.38 4.10 -8.34
C GLY A 192 -7.66 2.88 -9.20
N ASP A 193 -8.73 2.98 -9.99
CA ASP A 193 -9.21 1.91 -10.87
C ASP A 193 -9.35 0.57 -10.13
N TYR A 194 -10.12 0.60 -9.02
CA TYR A 194 -10.34 -0.58 -8.20
C TYR A 194 -11.21 -1.60 -8.92
N LYS A 195 -10.74 -2.84 -9.06
CA LYS A 195 -11.45 -3.97 -9.65
C LYS A 195 -11.36 -5.20 -8.74
N GLU A 196 -12.33 -6.06 -8.84
CA GLU A 196 -12.41 -7.27 -8.04
C GLU A 196 -11.50 -8.37 -8.62
N ALA A 197 -10.73 -9.01 -7.73
CA ALA A 197 -10.07 -10.28 -8.01
C ALA A 197 -10.04 -11.12 -6.73
N GLY A 198 -10.53 -12.36 -6.81
CA GLY A 198 -10.61 -13.27 -5.65
C GLY A 198 -11.53 -12.78 -4.53
N GLY A 199 -12.57 -12.01 -4.86
CA GLY A 199 -13.53 -11.46 -3.92
C GLY A 199 -13.03 -10.25 -3.13
N PHE A 200 -11.89 -9.66 -3.52
CA PHE A 200 -11.31 -8.48 -2.91
C PHE A 200 -11.00 -7.41 -3.96
N LEU A 201 -11.22 -6.13 -3.64
CA LEU A 201 -10.93 -5.02 -4.54
C LEU A 201 -9.44 -4.64 -4.48
N TRP A 202 -8.79 -4.74 -5.63
CA TRP A 202 -7.40 -4.35 -5.84
C TRP A 202 -7.31 -3.12 -6.72
N PRO A 203 -6.37 -2.20 -6.46
CA PRO A 203 -6.14 -1.08 -7.37
C PRO A 203 -5.49 -1.57 -8.65
N HIS A 204 -5.93 -1.04 -9.80
CA HIS A 204 -5.39 -1.33 -11.11
C HIS A 204 -4.59 -0.16 -11.70
N ARG A 205 -4.62 1.00 -11.05
CA ARG A 205 -3.82 2.16 -11.44
C ARG A 205 -3.15 2.78 -10.23
N LEU A 206 -1.83 2.92 -10.31
CA LEU A 206 -1.03 3.63 -9.33
C LEU A 206 -0.14 4.65 -10.06
N GLU A 207 -0.04 5.85 -9.51
CA GLU A 207 0.86 6.88 -10.00
C GLU A 207 1.75 7.30 -8.84
N ASN A 208 3.06 7.28 -9.02
CA ASN A 208 4.02 7.61 -7.98
C ASN A 208 5.03 8.63 -8.49
N GLY A 209 5.38 9.61 -7.67
CA GLY A 209 6.38 10.61 -8.03
C GLY A 209 6.81 11.46 -6.84
N ALA A 210 7.71 12.39 -7.09
CA ALA A 210 8.00 13.43 -6.13
C ALA A 210 6.79 14.39 -6.06
N LYS A 211 6.46 14.82 -4.85
CA LYS A 211 5.30 15.67 -4.61
C LYS A 211 5.42 16.99 -5.39
N GLY A 212 4.36 17.31 -6.12
CA GLY A 212 4.31 18.53 -6.93
C GLY A 212 5.11 18.47 -8.25
N MET A 213 5.76 17.35 -8.57
CA MET A 213 6.47 17.18 -9.84
C MET A 213 5.58 16.53 -10.90
N PRO A 214 5.68 16.96 -12.17
CA PRO A 214 4.86 16.40 -13.25
C PRO A 214 5.27 14.99 -13.65
N ASP A 215 6.54 14.65 -13.50
CA ASP A 215 7.09 13.35 -13.90
C ASP A 215 6.69 12.28 -12.88
N LYS A 216 5.70 11.49 -13.25
CA LYS A 216 5.21 10.38 -12.44
C LYS A 216 5.46 9.04 -13.13
N GLN A 217 5.80 8.06 -12.33
CA GLN A 217 5.72 6.66 -12.72
C GLN A 217 4.24 6.26 -12.69
N VAL A 218 3.73 5.72 -13.78
CA VAL A 218 2.37 5.19 -13.85
C VAL A 218 2.43 3.67 -13.99
N ILE A 219 1.76 2.98 -13.07
CA ILE A 219 1.60 1.53 -13.11
C ILE A 219 0.15 1.24 -13.44
N THR A 220 -0.07 0.47 -14.52
CA THR A 220 -1.38 -0.04 -14.90
C THR A 220 -1.36 -1.57 -14.78
N ILE A 221 -2.16 -2.11 -13.89
CA ILE A 221 -2.30 -3.56 -13.68
C ILE A 221 -3.42 -4.05 -14.61
N GLU A 222 -3.07 -4.96 -15.50
CA GLU A 222 -4.01 -5.52 -16.49
C GLU A 222 -4.71 -6.78 -15.95
N LYS A 223 -3.96 -7.61 -15.22
CA LYS A 223 -4.47 -8.87 -14.65
C LYS A 223 -3.92 -9.10 -13.25
N ILE A 224 -4.78 -9.61 -12.37
CA ILE A 224 -4.42 -10.10 -11.03
C ILE A 224 -4.89 -11.55 -10.91
N GLU A 225 -3.97 -12.44 -10.53
CA GLU A 225 -4.24 -13.84 -10.23
C GLU A 225 -4.05 -14.06 -8.73
N ILE A 226 -5.08 -14.57 -8.08
CA ILE A 226 -5.07 -14.86 -6.65
C ILE A 226 -4.76 -16.35 -6.44
N ASN A 227 -3.81 -16.61 -5.54
CA ASN A 227 -3.32 -17.95 -5.19
C ASN A 227 -2.80 -18.78 -6.39
N PRO A 228 -2.12 -18.16 -7.39
CA PRO A 228 -1.44 -18.96 -8.41
C PRO A 228 -0.31 -19.78 -7.78
N PRO A 229 0.00 -20.97 -8.31
CA PRO A 229 1.17 -21.70 -7.89
C PRO A 229 2.43 -20.92 -8.27
N ILE A 230 3.24 -20.55 -7.27
CA ILE A 230 4.53 -19.86 -7.47
C ILE A 230 5.60 -20.67 -6.74
N ASP A 231 6.61 -21.13 -7.48
CA ASP A 231 7.76 -21.82 -6.91
C ASP A 231 8.62 -20.85 -6.09
N ASP A 232 9.04 -21.27 -4.92
CA ASP A 232 9.93 -20.49 -4.04
C ASP A 232 11.29 -20.19 -4.67
N ALA A 233 11.74 -21.01 -5.62
CA ALA A 233 12.96 -20.75 -6.39
C ALA A 233 12.89 -19.43 -7.18
N ARG A 234 11.68 -18.95 -7.52
CA ARG A 234 11.49 -17.67 -8.22
C ARG A 234 12.02 -16.47 -7.44
N PHE A 235 11.98 -16.56 -6.12
CA PHE A 235 12.38 -15.47 -5.22
C PHE A 235 13.86 -15.54 -4.83
N LYS A 236 14.50 -16.71 -4.98
CA LYS A 236 15.90 -16.92 -4.60
C LYS A 236 16.85 -16.30 -5.62
N MET A 237 17.96 -15.74 -5.13
CA MET A 237 19.03 -15.23 -5.98
C MET A 237 19.66 -16.37 -6.80
N PRO A 238 19.73 -16.28 -8.13
CA PRO A 238 20.39 -17.29 -8.97
C PRO A 238 21.86 -17.47 -8.57
N GLY A 239 22.30 -18.72 -8.45
CA GLY A 239 23.69 -19.03 -8.09
C GLY A 239 24.03 -18.86 -6.61
N ALA A 240 23.08 -18.50 -5.75
CA ALA A 240 23.28 -18.57 -4.31
C ALA A 240 23.46 -20.03 -3.89
N LYS A 241 24.59 -20.35 -3.22
CA LYS A 241 24.72 -21.65 -2.56
C LYS A 241 23.57 -21.82 -1.57
N PRO A 242 22.99 -23.03 -1.42
CA PRO A 242 22.08 -23.30 -0.32
C PRO A 242 22.77 -22.86 0.98
N ALA A 243 22.07 -22.08 1.80
CA ALA A 243 22.56 -21.81 3.15
C ALA A 243 22.82 -23.18 3.78
N ASP A 244 24.05 -23.42 4.21
CA ASP A 244 24.41 -24.65 4.91
C ASP A 244 23.35 -24.89 5.99
N ALA A 245 22.69 -26.05 5.92
CA ALA A 245 21.86 -26.52 6.99
C ALA A 245 22.73 -26.45 8.25
N ALA A 246 22.35 -25.58 9.16
CA ALA A 246 23.03 -25.50 10.45
C ALA A 246 23.07 -26.92 11.01
N LYS A 247 24.27 -27.46 11.10
CA LYS A 247 24.49 -28.70 11.83
C LYS A 247 24.24 -28.38 13.29
N ASP A 248 23.31 -29.13 13.83
CA ASP A 248 23.05 -29.25 15.27
C ASP A 248 24.35 -29.41 16.08
#